data_f97adea63737f6afb349da9b0ea45617
#
_entry.id   f97adea63737f6afb349da9b0ea45617
#
_cell.length_a   1.000
_cell.length_b   1.000
_cell.length_c   1.000
_cell.angle_alpha   90.00
_cell.angle_beta   90.00
_cell.angle_gamma   90.00
#
_symmetry.space_group_name_H-M   'P 1'
#
loop_
_entity.id
_entity.type
_entity.pdbx_description
1 polymer ?
#
loop_
_entity_poly.entity_id
_entity_poly.type
_entity_poly.pdbx_seq_one_letter_code
_entity_poly.pdbx_strand_id
1 'polypeptide(L)'
;MADFSCAINLIRKYEGFNEKAYADPVTGGEPYTFGYGTQFYPDGAPVKQGQCCSKEKALEYLFHETNIIDTQLDKLNLGLDDSMRQALISFIHSIGWESFLYSHLVDAIENEDFCLATEEIGRWVFDEEHQVIGGLLERRKEEAALFLQETEAIPWGTTEILLRAFRNYEASARQVKAIRHLEERVSPYVLSEFANEFKIDDTSWDDYTQEELTGIFNS
;
A
#
# COMPACT_ATOMS: atom_id res chain seq x y z
N MET A 1 15.67 -19.02 -1.18
CA MET A 1 14.37 -18.79 -0.53
C MET A 1 14.09 -17.34 -0.78
N ALA A 2 12.93 -17.00 -1.38
CA ALA A 2 12.61 -15.61 -1.65
C ALA A 2 12.53 -14.81 -0.33
N ASP A 3 13.02 -13.57 -0.35
CA ASP A 3 12.94 -12.68 0.80
C ASP A 3 11.65 -11.85 0.71
N PHE A 4 10.71 -12.08 1.61
CA PHE A 4 9.45 -11.34 1.71
C PHE A 4 9.43 -10.39 2.91
N SER A 5 10.58 -10.00 3.44
CA SER A 5 10.67 -9.26 4.71
C SER A 5 9.94 -7.92 4.67
N CYS A 6 10.04 -7.16 3.57
CA CYS A 6 9.33 -5.89 3.42
C CYS A 6 7.82 -6.09 3.33
N ALA A 7 7.34 -7.02 2.51
CA ALA A 7 5.92 -7.35 2.38
C ALA A 7 5.32 -7.80 3.72
N ILE A 8 5.99 -8.75 4.40
CA ILE A 8 5.56 -9.27 5.70
C ILE A 8 5.49 -8.16 6.76
N ASN A 9 6.47 -7.25 6.77
CA ASN A 9 6.47 -6.13 7.72
C ASN A 9 5.31 -5.15 7.46
N LEU A 10 5.02 -4.84 6.20
CA LEU A 10 3.87 -4.02 5.83
C LEU A 10 2.56 -4.68 6.24
N ILE A 11 2.36 -5.95 5.89
CA ILE A 11 1.13 -6.68 6.25
C ILE A 11 0.96 -6.69 7.77
N ARG A 12 1.98 -7.07 8.52
CA ARG A 12 1.92 -7.10 9.99
C ARG A 12 1.61 -5.75 10.61
N LYS A 13 2.12 -4.67 10.03
CA LYS A 13 1.91 -3.30 10.50
C LYS A 13 0.44 -2.89 10.38
N TYR A 14 -0.20 -3.22 9.26
CA TYR A 14 -1.55 -2.75 8.95
C TYR A 14 -2.66 -3.71 9.37
N GLU A 15 -2.43 -5.02 9.32
CA GLU A 15 -3.42 -6.02 9.80
C GLU A 15 -3.44 -6.12 11.33
N GLY A 16 -2.26 -5.92 11.97
CA GLY A 16 -2.12 -6.21 13.39
C GLY A 16 -2.22 -7.70 13.72
N PHE A 17 -1.97 -8.06 14.97
CA PHE A 17 -2.04 -9.46 15.42
C PHE A 17 -3.27 -9.72 16.25
N ASN A 18 -4.08 -10.70 15.85
CA ASN A 18 -5.22 -11.20 16.61
C ASN A 18 -5.01 -12.68 16.96
N GLU A 19 -4.80 -12.97 18.24
CA GLU A 19 -4.61 -14.35 18.72
C GLU A 19 -5.85 -15.22 18.49
N LYS A 20 -7.04 -14.64 18.71
CA LYS A 20 -8.33 -15.34 18.64
C LYS A 20 -9.05 -15.02 17.34
N ALA A 21 -9.66 -16.05 16.77
CA ALA A 21 -10.50 -15.88 15.58
C ALA A 21 -11.70 -14.97 15.88
N TYR A 22 -11.83 -13.93 15.06
CA TYR A 22 -12.96 -12.99 15.09
C TYR A 22 -13.77 -13.12 13.80
N ALA A 23 -15.05 -12.80 13.90
CA ALA A 23 -15.98 -12.81 12.77
C ALA A 23 -15.69 -11.62 11.83
N ASP A 24 -16.02 -11.78 10.57
CA ASP A 24 -16.05 -10.68 9.62
C ASP A 24 -16.99 -9.57 10.12
N PRO A 25 -16.56 -8.31 10.19
CA PRO A 25 -17.35 -7.20 10.73
C PRO A 25 -18.65 -6.93 9.93
N VAL A 26 -18.66 -7.22 8.64
CA VAL A 26 -19.80 -6.96 7.75
C VAL A 26 -20.86 -8.05 7.92
N THR A 27 -20.45 -9.31 7.90
CA THR A 27 -21.37 -10.44 7.99
C THR A 27 -21.74 -10.80 9.43
N GLY A 28 -20.91 -10.44 10.40
CA GLY A 28 -21.04 -10.88 11.80
C GLY A 28 -20.78 -12.38 12.01
N GLY A 29 -20.28 -13.08 11.00
CA GLY A 29 -20.05 -14.51 11.00
C GLY A 29 -18.83 -14.91 10.18
N GLU A 30 -18.99 -15.91 9.33
CA GLU A 30 -17.94 -16.32 8.39
C GLU A 30 -17.70 -15.26 7.29
N PRO A 31 -16.44 -15.10 6.82
CA PRO A 31 -15.24 -15.83 7.22
C PRO A 31 -14.69 -15.37 8.59
N TYR A 32 -14.15 -16.33 9.37
CA TYR A 32 -13.41 -16.01 10.59
C TYR A 32 -11.94 -15.76 10.26
N THR A 33 -11.34 -14.79 10.94
CA THR A 33 -9.97 -14.34 10.71
C THR A 33 -9.19 -14.34 12.01
N PHE A 34 -7.92 -14.77 11.99
CA PHE A 34 -7.00 -14.66 13.11
C PHE A 34 -5.57 -14.32 12.62
N GLY A 35 -4.58 -14.22 13.52
CA GLY A 35 -3.20 -13.94 13.16
C GLY A 35 -3.03 -12.57 12.53
N TYR A 36 -2.51 -12.52 11.33
CA TYR A 36 -2.29 -11.33 10.51
C TYR A 36 -3.20 -11.30 9.27
N GLY A 37 -4.47 -11.66 9.43
CA GLY A 37 -5.42 -11.68 8.33
C GLY A 37 -5.76 -13.09 7.81
N THR A 38 -5.23 -14.16 8.39
CA THR A 38 -5.41 -15.53 7.93
C THR A 38 -6.87 -15.98 8.09
N GLN A 39 -7.48 -16.40 6.98
CA GLN A 39 -8.85 -16.94 6.91
C GLN A 39 -8.86 -18.44 6.60
N PHE A 40 -7.80 -18.95 5.99
CA PHE A 40 -7.66 -20.35 5.62
C PHE A 40 -6.32 -20.91 6.08
N TYR A 41 -6.31 -22.13 6.54
CA TYR A 41 -5.09 -22.87 6.82
C TYR A 41 -4.36 -23.26 5.52
N PRO A 42 -3.08 -23.63 5.57
CA PRO A 42 -2.33 -24.06 4.38
C PRO A 42 -2.92 -25.27 3.62
N ASP A 43 -3.74 -26.07 4.28
CA ASP A 43 -4.47 -27.19 3.67
C ASP A 43 -5.82 -26.79 3.05
N GLY A 44 -6.15 -25.49 3.07
CA GLY A 44 -7.39 -24.94 2.55
C GLY A 44 -8.59 -25.01 3.51
N ALA A 45 -8.44 -25.54 4.72
CA ALA A 45 -9.51 -25.55 5.70
C ALA A 45 -9.79 -24.12 6.21
N PRO A 46 -11.06 -23.68 6.33
CA PRO A 46 -11.38 -22.35 6.83
C PRO A 46 -11.12 -22.23 8.33
N VAL A 47 -10.70 -21.06 8.75
CA VAL A 47 -10.65 -20.68 10.17
C VAL A 47 -12.06 -20.63 10.73
N LYS A 48 -12.25 -21.13 11.96
CA LYS A 48 -13.56 -21.22 12.62
C LYS A 48 -13.58 -20.44 13.93
N GLN A 49 -14.78 -20.09 14.35
CA GLN A 49 -15.03 -19.46 15.64
C GLN A 49 -14.36 -20.22 16.79
N GLY A 50 -13.73 -19.48 17.70
CA GLY A 50 -13.09 -20.02 18.90
C GLY A 50 -11.68 -20.60 18.68
N GLN A 51 -11.18 -20.64 17.44
CA GLN A 51 -9.80 -21.03 17.16
C GLN A 51 -8.81 -19.92 17.55
N CYS A 52 -7.57 -20.31 17.85
CA CYS A 52 -6.51 -19.42 18.24
C CYS A 52 -5.20 -19.80 17.53
N CYS A 53 -4.31 -18.84 17.35
CA CYS A 53 -2.94 -19.09 16.90
C CYS A 53 -1.92 -18.27 17.69
N SER A 54 -0.71 -18.82 17.87
CA SER A 54 0.41 -18.05 18.40
C SER A 54 0.96 -17.10 17.34
N LYS A 55 1.79 -16.11 17.75
CA LYS A 55 2.47 -15.21 16.81
C LYS A 55 3.38 -15.94 15.83
N GLU A 56 4.05 -16.98 16.31
CA GLU A 56 4.94 -17.81 15.49
C GLU A 56 4.15 -18.53 14.39
N LYS A 57 3.01 -19.13 14.76
CA LYS A 57 2.12 -19.78 13.79
C LYS A 57 1.49 -18.79 12.81
N ALA A 58 1.09 -17.63 13.28
CA ALA A 58 0.57 -16.58 12.41
C ALA A 58 1.62 -16.11 11.38
N LEU A 59 2.91 -16.06 11.75
CA LEU A 59 4.00 -15.77 10.80
C LEU A 59 4.21 -16.90 9.79
N GLU A 60 4.11 -18.16 10.21
CA GLU A 60 4.18 -19.31 9.29
C GLU A 60 3.05 -19.26 8.26
N TYR A 61 1.83 -18.94 8.69
CA TYR A 61 0.67 -18.80 7.79
C TYR A 61 0.84 -17.62 6.83
N LEU A 62 1.23 -16.46 7.36
CA LEU A 62 1.50 -15.27 6.53
C LEU A 62 2.59 -15.55 5.49
N PHE A 63 3.69 -16.23 5.87
CA PHE A 63 4.72 -16.63 4.93
C PHE A 63 4.19 -17.57 3.85
N HIS A 64 3.29 -18.49 4.21
CA HIS A 64 2.64 -19.38 3.24
C HIS A 64 1.75 -18.58 2.26
N GLU A 65 0.95 -17.65 2.76
CA GLU A 65 0.07 -16.78 1.96
C GLU A 65 0.89 -15.90 1.00
N THR A 66 1.95 -15.26 1.49
CA THR A 66 2.84 -14.45 0.65
C THR A 66 3.52 -15.27 -0.44
N ASN A 67 3.91 -16.51 -0.16
CA ASN A 67 4.50 -17.41 -1.16
C ASN A 67 3.47 -17.86 -2.23
N ILE A 68 2.20 -17.99 -1.87
CA ILE A 68 1.14 -18.26 -2.85
C ILE A 68 0.99 -17.07 -3.80
N ILE A 69 0.92 -15.85 -3.26
CA ILE A 69 0.82 -14.63 -4.07
C ILE A 69 2.03 -14.48 -4.98
N ASP A 70 3.24 -14.70 -4.47
CA ASP A 70 4.47 -14.66 -5.25
C ASP A 70 4.45 -15.64 -6.42
N THR A 71 4.03 -16.88 -6.16
CA THR A 71 3.89 -17.92 -7.19
C THR A 71 2.83 -17.54 -8.26
N GLN A 72 1.81 -16.81 -7.88
CA GLN A 72 0.79 -16.31 -8.81
C GLN A 72 1.33 -15.15 -9.66
N LEU A 73 2.09 -14.22 -9.05
CA LEU A 73 2.77 -13.12 -9.76
C LEU A 73 3.78 -13.64 -10.79
N ASP A 74 4.53 -14.72 -10.48
CA ASP A 74 5.45 -15.34 -11.42
C ASP A 74 4.79 -15.77 -12.73
N LYS A 75 3.54 -16.23 -12.66
CA LYS A 75 2.79 -16.68 -13.84
C LYS A 75 2.40 -15.54 -14.79
N LEU A 76 2.31 -14.32 -14.27
CA LEU A 76 1.97 -13.14 -15.07
C LEU A 76 3.16 -12.60 -15.87
N ASN A 77 4.40 -12.94 -15.48
CA ASN A 77 5.63 -12.51 -16.15
C ASN A 77 5.72 -10.98 -16.38
N LEU A 78 5.40 -10.20 -15.34
CA LEU A 78 5.28 -8.74 -15.39
C LEU A 78 6.63 -7.98 -15.34
N GLY A 79 7.77 -8.66 -15.36
CA GLY A 79 9.09 -8.01 -15.32
C GLY A 79 9.39 -7.29 -13.99
N LEU A 80 8.84 -7.78 -12.88
CA LEU A 80 8.95 -7.15 -11.56
C LEU A 80 10.35 -7.31 -10.96
N ASP A 81 10.92 -6.21 -10.46
CA ASP A 81 12.05 -6.26 -9.53
C ASP A 81 11.63 -6.70 -8.11
N ASP A 82 12.58 -6.87 -7.21
CA ASP A 82 12.31 -7.36 -5.85
C ASP A 82 11.43 -6.39 -5.03
N SER A 83 11.60 -5.08 -5.19
CA SER A 83 10.83 -4.08 -4.45
C SER A 83 9.40 -3.97 -4.96
N MET A 84 9.21 -3.97 -6.28
CA MET A 84 7.89 -4.04 -6.92
C MET A 84 7.12 -5.27 -6.46
N ARG A 85 7.79 -6.43 -6.51
CA ARG A 85 7.22 -7.71 -6.10
C ARG A 85 6.74 -7.69 -4.66
N GLN A 86 7.57 -7.23 -3.73
CA GLN A 86 7.20 -7.16 -2.32
C GLN A 86 6.07 -6.16 -2.05
N ALA A 87 6.05 -5.03 -2.75
CA ALA A 87 4.95 -4.06 -2.67
C ALA A 87 3.63 -4.69 -3.13
N LEU A 88 3.64 -5.38 -4.28
CA LEU A 88 2.47 -6.06 -4.82
C LEU A 88 1.99 -7.21 -3.93
N ILE A 89 2.89 -7.96 -3.29
CA ILE A 89 2.51 -9.00 -2.33
C ILE A 89 1.70 -8.39 -1.17
N SER A 90 2.17 -7.27 -0.58
CA SER A 90 1.40 -6.58 0.47
C SER A 90 0.07 -6.05 -0.04
N PHE A 91 0.07 -5.44 -1.22
CA PHE A 91 -1.12 -4.89 -1.86
C PHE A 91 -2.17 -5.97 -2.14
N ILE A 92 -1.77 -7.07 -2.78
CA ILE A 92 -2.65 -8.20 -3.12
C ILE A 92 -3.20 -8.89 -1.88
N HIS A 93 -2.38 -9.03 -0.82
CA HIS A 93 -2.86 -9.56 0.46
C HIS A 93 -4.02 -8.73 1.02
N SER A 94 -4.01 -7.41 0.80
CA SER A 94 -5.06 -6.49 1.27
C SER A 94 -6.33 -6.52 0.43
N ILE A 95 -6.21 -6.53 -0.90
CA ILE A 95 -7.36 -6.37 -1.80
C ILE A 95 -7.85 -7.68 -2.41
N GLY A 96 -7.06 -8.75 -2.29
CA GLY A 96 -7.32 -10.04 -2.90
C GLY A 96 -6.80 -10.17 -4.34
N TRP A 97 -6.49 -11.41 -4.72
CA TRP A 97 -5.92 -11.74 -6.04
C TRP A 97 -6.84 -11.36 -7.21
N GLU A 98 -8.13 -11.66 -7.10
CA GLU A 98 -9.12 -11.37 -8.14
C GLU A 98 -9.23 -9.88 -8.43
N SER A 99 -9.31 -9.06 -7.37
CA SER A 99 -9.37 -7.61 -7.47
C SER A 99 -8.12 -7.03 -8.15
N PHE A 100 -6.93 -7.57 -7.82
CA PHE A 100 -5.68 -7.20 -8.46
C PHE A 100 -5.70 -7.53 -9.96
N LEU A 101 -6.08 -8.75 -10.33
CA LEU A 101 -6.10 -9.22 -11.72
C LEU A 101 -6.98 -8.36 -12.65
N TYR A 102 -8.10 -7.86 -12.14
CA TYR A 102 -9.04 -7.03 -12.89
C TYR A 102 -8.80 -5.52 -12.71
N SER A 103 -7.75 -5.13 -12.00
CA SER A 103 -7.39 -3.72 -11.83
C SER A 103 -6.59 -3.19 -13.03
N HIS A 104 -6.70 -1.90 -13.29
CA HIS A 104 -5.83 -1.22 -14.27
C HIS A 104 -4.35 -1.19 -13.84
N LEU A 105 -4.04 -1.60 -12.61
CA LEU A 105 -2.67 -1.72 -12.13
C LEU A 105 -1.87 -2.75 -12.94
N VAL A 106 -2.49 -3.87 -13.29
CA VAL A 106 -1.83 -4.91 -14.13
C VAL A 106 -1.49 -4.33 -15.51
N ASP A 107 -2.44 -3.66 -16.16
CA ASP A 107 -2.22 -3.02 -17.47
C ASP A 107 -1.09 -1.97 -17.40
N ALA A 108 -1.05 -1.17 -16.30
CA ALA A 108 -0.03 -0.16 -16.12
C ALA A 108 1.38 -0.78 -15.97
N ILE A 109 1.49 -1.88 -15.22
CA ILE A 109 2.76 -2.60 -15.04
C ILE A 109 3.19 -3.26 -16.37
N GLU A 110 2.30 -3.91 -17.10
CA GLU A 110 2.59 -4.52 -18.40
C GLU A 110 3.11 -3.51 -19.44
N ASN A 111 2.64 -2.27 -19.36
CA ASN A 111 3.09 -1.18 -20.22
C ASN A 111 4.30 -0.40 -19.65
N GLU A 112 4.88 -0.86 -18.55
CA GLU A 112 5.99 -0.20 -17.85
C GLU A 112 5.68 1.27 -17.45
N ASP A 113 4.38 1.62 -17.33
CA ASP A 113 3.94 2.93 -16.83
C ASP A 113 3.85 2.91 -15.29
N PHE A 114 5.02 3.02 -14.66
CA PHE A 114 5.13 2.94 -13.20
C PHE A 114 4.51 4.17 -12.49
N CYS A 115 4.38 5.30 -13.19
CA CYS A 115 3.63 6.45 -12.67
C CYS A 115 2.16 6.11 -12.54
N LEU A 116 1.55 5.57 -13.60
CA LEU A 116 0.17 5.12 -13.57
C LEU A 116 -0.03 3.97 -12.59
N ALA A 117 0.90 3.01 -12.54
CA ALA A 117 0.84 1.91 -11.57
C ALA A 117 0.74 2.42 -10.12
N THR A 118 1.53 3.46 -9.78
CA THR A 118 1.48 4.10 -8.46
C THR A 118 0.13 4.80 -8.20
N GLU A 119 -0.42 5.48 -9.20
CA GLU A 119 -1.76 6.08 -9.12
C GLU A 119 -2.84 5.02 -8.89
N GLU A 120 -2.75 3.89 -9.57
CA GLU A 120 -3.68 2.76 -9.41
C GLU A 120 -3.60 2.15 -8.01
N ILE A 121 -2.40 1.96 -7.44
CA ILE A 121 -2.25 1.54 -6.03
C ILE A 121 -2.98 2.52 -5.11
N GLY A 122 -2.84 3.82 -5.35
CA GLY A 122 -3.45 4.88 -4.56
C GLY A 122 -4.98 4.88 -4.57
N ARG A 123 -5.63 4.30 -5.56
CA ARG A 123 -7.11 4.27 -5.66
C ARG A 123 -7.80 3.36 -4.64
N TRP A 124 -7.08 2.45 -4.01
CA TRP A 124 -7.62 1.44 -3.08
C TRP A 124 -7.64 1.92 -1.63
N VAL A 125 -8.26 3.07 -1.39
CA VAL A 125 -8.29 3.76 -0.08
C VAL A 125 -9.70 4.03 0.44
N PHE A 126 -10.74 3.65 -0.31
CA PHE A 126 -12.12 3.97 0.01
C PHE A 126 -12.85 2.78 0.66
N ASP A 127 -13.79 3.09 1.53
CA ASP A 127 -14.82 2.15 1.99
C ASP A 127 -16.00 2.06 1.00
N GLU A 128 -17.02 1.29 1.36
CA GLU A 128 -18.25 1.13 0.56
C GLU A 128 -19.04 2.43 0.40
N GLU A 129 -18.85 3.40 1.31
CA GLU A 129 -19.48 4.72 1.29
C GLU A 129 -18.64 5.77 0.54
N HIS A 130 -17.56 5.36 -0.13
CA HIS A 130 -16.59 6.22 -0.83
C HIS A 130 -15.89 7.22 0.11
N GLN A 131 -15.76 6.89 1.41
CA GLN A 131 -14.97 7.67 2.35
C GLN A 131 -13.54 7.14 2.41
N VAL A 132 -12.56 8.04 2.48
CA VAL A 132 -11.14 7.65 2.61
C VAL A 132 -10.88 7.05 3.98
N ILE A 133 -10.41 5.80 4.00
CA ILE A 133 -9.96 5.14 5.21
C ILE A 133 -8.49 5.50 5.44
N GLY A 134 -8.21 6.31 6.47
CA GLY A 134 -6.86 6.80 6.77
C GLY A 134 -5.81 5.69 6.89
N GLY A 135 -6.15 4.55 7.48
CA GLY A 135 -5.25 3.41 7.58
C GLY A 135 -4.89 2.80 6.22
N LEU A 136 -5.86 2.71 5.30
CA LEU A 136 -5.61 2.25 3.93
C LEU A 136 -4.77 3.26 3.15
N LEU A 137 -5.02 4.55 3.31
CA LEU A 137 -4.25 5.60 2.65
C LEU A 137 -2.75 5.50 3.02
N GLU A 138 -2.44 5.39 4.31
CA GLU A 138 -1.04 5.24 4.74
C GLU A 138 -0.42 3.93 4.23
N ARG A 139 -1.17 2.84 4.21
CA ARG A 139 -0.72 1.57 3.64
C ARG A 139 -0.39 1.71 2.15
N ARG A 140 -1.29 2.28 1.36
CA ARG A 140 -1.07 2.50 -0.09
C ARG A 140 0.15 3.37 -0.38
N LYS A 141 0.40 4.41 0.42
CA LYS A 141 1.58 5.24 0.29
C LYS A 141 2.88 4.45 0.53
N GLU A 142 2.93 3.63 1.56
CA GLU A 142 4.11 2.81 1.85
C GLU A 142 4.32 1.71 0.79
N GLU A 143 3.25 1.10 0.30
CA GLU A 143 3.32 0.13 -0.79
C GLU A 143 3.77 0.79 -2.10
N ALA A 144 3.25 1.97 -2.44
CA ALA A 144 3.68 2.73 -3.61
C ALA A 144 5.15 3.18 -3.52
N ALA A 145 5.59 3.63 -2.33
CA ALA A 145 6.98 3.99 -2.10
C ALA A 145 7.94 2.79 -2.24
N LEU A 146 7.53 1.62 -1.72
CA LEU A 146 8.29 0.38 -1.89
C LEU A 146 8.33 -0.05 -3.36
N PHE A 147 7.22 0.05 -4.08
CA PHE A 147 7.12 -0.29 -5.51
C PHE A 147 8.11 0.50 -6.38
N LEU A 148 8.39 1.76 -6.04
CA LEU A 148 9.30 2.63 -6.79
C LEU A 148 10.75 2.57 -6.31
N GLN A 149 11.08 1.83 -5.25
CA GLN A 149 12.36 1.95 -4.54
C GLN A 149 13.59 1.61 -5.39
N GLU A 150 13.50 0.64 -6.30
CA GLU A 150 14.62 0.17 -7.14
C GLU A 150 14.50 0.62 -8.60
N THR A 151 13.49 1.40 -8.94
CA THR A 151 13.21 1.80 -10.32
C THR A 151 14.17 2.90 -10.75
N GLU A 152 15.29 2.53 -11.39
CA GLU A 152 16.29 3.49 -11.90
C GLU A 152 15.81 4.32 -13.12
N ALA A 153 14.74 3.88 -13.77
CA ALA A 153 14.30 4.41 -15.07
C ALA A 153 13.30 5.56 -15.00
N ILE A 154 12.95 6.03 -13.80
CA ILE A 154 11.95 7.08 -13.65
C ILE A 154 12.64 8.45 -13.73
N PRO A 155 12.36 9.27 -14.78
CA PRO A 155 12.97 10.59 -14.95
C PRO A 155 12.50 11.62 -13.89
N TRP A 156 11.50 11.25 -13.11
CA TRP A 156 10.89 12.05 -12.05
C TRP A 156 11.33 11.49 -10.69
N GLY A 157 11.56 12.35 -9.72
CA GLY A 157 11.86 11.86 -8.36
C GLY A 157 10.70 11.08 -7.78
N THR A 158 10.97 10.04 -7.00
CA THR A 158 9.97 9.19 -6.34
C THR A 158 8.90 10.01 -5.60
N THR A 159 9.30 11.11 -4.96
CA THR A 159 8.38 12.02 -4.26
C THR A 159 7.37 12.65 -5.20
N GLU A 160 7.79 13.12 -6.38
CA GLU A 160 6.88 13.76 -7.33
C GLU A 160 5.82 12.80 -7.85
N ILE A 161 6.20 11.55 -8.14
CA ILE A 161 5.28 10.49 -8.55
C ILE A 161 4.28 10.21 -7.44
N LEU A 162 4.74 10.06 -6.20
CA LEU A 162 3.88 9.82 -5.05
C LEU A 162 2.93 11.00 -4.79
N LEU A 163 3.43 12.23 -4.88
CA LEU A 163 2.60 13.43 -4.75
C LEU A 163 1.53 13.49 -5.84
N ARG A 164 1.88 13.17 -7.08
CA ARG A 164 0.94 13.11 -8.20
C ARG A 164 -0.10 12.01 -7.99
N ALA A 165 0.32 10.81 -7.57
CA ALA A 165 -0.57 9.68 -7.32
C ALA A 165 -1.62 9.99 -6.24
N PHE A 166 -1.24 10.77 -5.22
CA PHE A 166 -2.11 11.06 -4.07
C PHE A 166 -2.72 12.48 -4.06
N ARG A 167 -2.50 13.30 -5.12
CA ARG A 167 -3.04 14.68 -5.19
C ARG A 167 -4.56 14.77 -5.18
N ASN A 168 -5.24 13.74 -5.66
CA ASN A 168 -6.70 13.73 -5.77
C ASN A 168 -7.41 13.37 -4.44
N TYR A 169 -6.64 13.05 -3.40
CA TYR A 169 -7.18 12.84 -2.08
C TYR A 169 -7.13 14.14 -1.30
N GLU A 170 -8.20 14.48 -0.56
CA GLU A 170 -8.19 15.65 0.32
C GLU A 170 -6.96 15.62 1.22
N ALA A 171 -6.06 16.57 1.00
CA ALA A 171 -4.82 16.66 1.77
C ALA A 171 -5.16 17.07 3.21
N SER A 172 -5.21 16.09 4.10
CA SER A 172 -5.20 16.38 5.53
C SER A 172 -3.78 16.77 5.98
N ALA A 173 -3.65 17.53 7.06
CA ALA A 173 -2.34 17.83 7.68
C ALA A 173 -1.51 16.56 7.98
N ARG A 174 -2.18 15.39 8.16
CA ARG A 174 -1.53 14.07 8.27
C ARG A 174 -0.95 13.59 6.95
N GLN A 175 -1.60 13.85 5.82
CA GLN A 175 -1.11 13.46 4.49
C GLN A 175 0.14 14.27 4.11
N VAL A 176 0.12 15.56 4.41
CA VAL A 176 1.29 16.42 4.24
C VAL A 176 2.45 15.97 5.13
N LYS A 177 2.19 15.59 6.38
CA LYS A 177 3.21 15.01 7.29
C LYS A 177 3.79 13.68 6.77
N ALA A 178 2.99 12.83 6.13
CA ALA A 178 3.45 11.57 5.55
C ALA A 178 4.29 11.81 4.29
N ILE A 179 3.92 12.78 3.46
CA ILE A 179 4.73 13.24 2.34
C ILE A 179 6.10 13.72 2.84
N ARG A 180 6.16 14.51 3.92
CA ARG A 180 7.43 14.92 4.55
C ARG A 180 8.30 13.75 5.02
N HIS A 181 7.72 12.70 5.55
CA HIS A 181 8.51 11.52 5.97
C HIS A 181 9.13 10.80 4.77
N LEU A 182 8.52 10.93 3.59
CA LEU A 182 9.11 10.50 2.32
C LEU A 182 10.20 11.48 1.84
N GLU A 183 10.06 12.76 2.12
CA GLU A 183 11.02 13.83 1.78
C GLU A 183 12.39 13.66 2.43
N GLU A 184 12.48 13.10 3.63
CA GLU A 184 13.78 12.79 4.27
C GLU A 184 14.64 11.80 3.48
N ARG A 185 14.04 11.11 2.49
CA ARG A 185 14.70 10.13 1.60
C ARG A 185 14.93 10.63 0.19
N VAL A 186 14.44 11.82 -0.15
CA VAL A 186 14.44 12.37 -1.52
C VAL A 186 15.36 13.57 -1.64
N SER A 187 15.94 13.75 -2.84
CA SER A 187 16.85 14.86 -3.13
C SER A 187 16.20 16.22 -2.85
N PRO A 188 16.90 17.14 -2.17
CA PRO A 188 16.45 18.54 -1.97
C PRO A 188 16.06 19.28 -3.24
N TYR A 189 16.56 18.83 -4.39
CA TYR A 189 16.27 19.42 -5.70
C TYR A 189 14.80 19.22 -6.11
N VAL A 190 14.25 18.03 -5.89
CA VAL A 190 12.84 17.70 -6.23
C VAL A 190 11.87 18.51 -5.38
N LEU A 191 12.22 18.75 -4.12
CA LEU A 191 11.43 19.59 -3.20
C LEU A 191 11.41 21.05 -3.64
N SER A 192 12.53 21.59 -4.13
CA SER A 192 12.60 22.97 -4.60
C SER A 192 11.80 23.17 -5.89
N GLU A 193 11.78 22.20 -6.81
CA GLU A 193 10.95 22.26 -8.01
C GLU A 193 9.45 22.19 -7.65
N PHE A 194 9.08 21.30 -6.74
CA PHE A 194 7.71 21.20 -6.25
C PHE A 194 7.25 22.49 -5.56
N ALA A 195 8.05 23.05 -4.66
CA ALA A 195 7.76 24.31 -4.00
C ALA A 195 7.59 25.48 -4.99
N ASN A 196 8.41 25.50 -6.06
CA ASN A 196 8.30 26.51 -7.12
C ASN A 196 7.05 26.35 -7.98
N GLU A 197 6.67 25.12 -8.32
CA GLU A 197 5.47 24.82 -9.13
C GLU A 197 4.19 25.22 -8.38
N PHE A 198 4.11 24.95 -7.08
CA PHE A 198 2.95 25.27 -6.24
C PHE A 198 3.06 26.61 -5.52
N LYS A 199 4.11 27.42 -5.79
CA LYS A 199 4.35 28.73 -5.14
C LYS A 199 4.38 28.66 -3.62
N ILE A 200 4.88 27.54 -3.10
CA ILE A 200 5.07 27.33 -1.67
C ILE A 200 6.46 27.87 -1.36
N ASP A 201 6.56 28.85 -0.47
CA ASP A 201 7.85 29.28 -0.01
C ASP A 201 8.42 28.24 0.97
N ASP A 202 9.73 28.26 1.18
CA ASP A 202 10.55 27.24 1.86
C ASP A 202 10.28 27.18 3.38
N THR A 203 9.18 27.73 3.83
CA THR A 203 8.73 27.71 5.21
C THR A 203 7.93 26.43 5.48
N SER A 204 8.02 25.97 6.70
CA SER A 204 7.51 24.67 7.11
C SER A 204 6.03 24.44 6.72
N TRP A 205 5.75 23.32 6.11
CA TRP A 205 4.39 22.86 5.78
C TRP A 205 3.46 22.84 7.00
N ASP A 206 4.04 22.86 8.21
CA ASP A 206 3.29 22.93 9.47
C ASP A 206 2.58 24.28 9.64
N ASP A 207 2.99 25.30 8.87
CA ASP A 207 2.43 26.66 8.94
C ASP A 207 1.20 26.83 8.01
N TYR A 208 0.90 25.85 7.13
CA TYR A 208 -0.25 25.88 6.26
C TYR A 208 -1.52 25.36 6.95
N THR A 209 -2.61 26.10 6.80
CA THR A 209 -3.93 25.64 7.23
C THR A 209 -4.45 24.54 6.32
N GLN A 210 -5.39 23.74 6.82
CA GLN A 210 -6.03 22.67 6.03
C GLN A 210 -6.73 23.21 4.76
N GLU A 211 -7.26 24.43 4.79
CA GLU A 211 -7.88 25.10 3.65
C GLU A 211 -6.84 25.47 2.58
N GLU A 212 -5.70 26.00 2.98
CA GLU A 212 -4.61 26.35 2.06
C GLU A 212 -4.02 25.11 1.39
N LEU A 213 -3.81 24.03 2.16
CA LEU A 213 -3.33 22.76 1.61
C LEU A 213 -4.34 22.14 0.64
N THR A 214 -5.64 22.18 0.95
CA THR A 214 -6.69 21.70 0.04
C THR A 214 -6.73 22.52 -1.26
N GLY A 215 -6.48 23.83 -1.20
CA GLY A 215 -6.38 24.69 -2.37
C GLY A 215 -5.19 24.35 -3.28
N ILE A 216 -4.03 24.02 -2.69
CA ILE A 216 -2.81 23.63 -3.40
C ILE A 216 -3.00 22.32 -4.16
N PHE A 217 -3.66 21.32 -3.55
CA PHE A 217 -3.81 19.98 -4.13
C PHE A 217 -5.01 19.83 -5.08
N ASN A 218 -5.93 20.81 -5.13
CA ASN A 218 -7.07 20.82 -6.03
C ASN A 218 -6.91 21.81 -7.21
N SER A 219 -5.79 22.49 -7.30
CA SER A 219 -5.45 23.41 -8.42
C SER A 219 -4.64 22.68 -9.51
#